data_f7310f13bc3f6aa5ef1f1e9b49848997
#
_entry.id   f7310f13bc3f6aa5ef1f1e9b49848997
#
_cell.length_a   1.000
_cell.length_b   1.000
_cell.length_c   1.000
_cell.angle_alpha   90.00
_cell.angle_beta   90.00
_cell.angle_gamma   90.00
#
_symmetry.space_group_name_H-M   'P 1'
#
loop_
_entity.id
_entity.type
_entity.pdbx_description
1 polymer ?
#
loop_
_entity_poly.entity_id
_entity_poly.type
_entity_poly.pdbx_seq_one_letter_code
_entity_poly.pdbx_strand_id
1 'polypeptide(L)'
;MTPVGKKAILCGSGELGKEVAIELQRYGVEVIALDKYENAPAMQVAHRSYVLSMLDGERLREIIEKEKPDYIIPEVEAIATPTLVELEKEGYNVIPTANATLLTMNRKGIRQLAAETLGIKTSPYCFAATREEFDAAVAKIGTPCVVKPIMSSSGHGQSVCKTPDCADNSWKIAQENAVLRPWKASPAKKSGTT
;
A
#
# COMPACT_ATOMS: atom_id res chain seq x y z
N MET A 1 10.38 -25.00 -29.08
CA MET A 1 9.43 -24.22 -28.28
C MET A 1 9.96 -22.80 -28.27
N THR A 2 9.17 -21.83 -28.71
CA THR A 2 9.53 -20.43 -28.60
C THR A 2 9.63 -20.11 -27.10
N PRO A 3 10.66 -19.39 -26.62
CA PRO A 3 10.73 -18.99 -25.23
C PRO A 3 9.45 -18.25 -24.88
N VAL A 4 8.74 -18.70 -23.85
CA VAL A 4 7.60 -17.95 -23.32
C VAL A 4 8.14 -16.60 -22.85
N GLY A 5 7.57 -15.51 -23.34
CA GLY A 5 7.95 -14.17 -22.90
C GLY A 5 7.78 -14.02 -21.40
N LYS A 6 8.42 -13.02 -20.80
CA LYS A 6 8.25 -12.69 -19.40
C LYS A 6 6.79 -12.32 -19.10
N LYS A 7 6.35 -12.58 -17.88
CA LYS A 7 4.99 -12.33 -17.43
C LYS A 7 5.00 -11.41 -16.20
N ALA A 8 4.20 -10.37 -16.22
CA ALA A 8 4.02 -9.46 -15.11
C ALA A 8 2.58 -9.44 -14.63
N ILE A 9 2.38 -9.36 -13.32
CA ILE A 9 1.09 -9.15 -12.70
C ILE A 9 1.07 -7.77 -12.04
N LEU A 10 0.10 -6.93 -12.42
CA LEU A 10 -0.12 -5.61 -11.84
C LEU A 10 -1.15 -5.72 -10.72
N CYS A 11 -0.74 -5.40 -9.52
CA CYS A 11 -1.62 -5.36 -8.34
C CYS A 11 -2.12 -3.92 -8.14
N GLY A 12 -3.18 -3.58 -8.85
CA GLY A 12 -3.72 -2.27 -9.12
C GLY A 12 -3.75 -2.00 -10.61
N SER A 13 -4.85 -1.48 -11.10
CA SER A 13 -5.10 -1.33 -12.55
C SER A 13 -5.64 0.05 -12.89
N GLY A 14 -5.21 1.09 -12.14
CA GLY A 14 -5.56 2.47 -12.38
C GLY A 14 -4.94 3.05 -13.66
N GLU A 15 -5.00 4.37 -13.80
CA GLU A 15 -4.47 5.07 -14.99
C GLU A 15 -2.95 4.88 -15.12
N LEU A 16 -2.23 4.98 -14.00
CA LEU A 16 -0.78 4.72 -14.01
C LEU A 16 -0.49 3.26 -14.34
N GLY A 17 -1.25 2.32 -13.78
CA GLY A 17 -1.16 0.89 -14.10
C GLY A 17 -1.36 0.61 -15.59
N LYS A 18 -2.25 1.37 -16.26
CA LYS A 18 -2.43 1.27 -17.71
C LYS A 18 -1.18 1.66 -18.49
N GLU A 19 -0.54 2.77 -18.13
CA GLU A 19 0.71 3.19 -18.78
C GLU A 19 1.83 2.17 -18.56
N VAL A 20 1.94 1.61 -17.34
CA VAL A 20 2.89 0.54 -17.04
C VAL A 20 2.60 -0.71 -17.87
N ALA A 21 1.33 -1.10 -18.01
CA ALA A 21 0.93 -2.24 -18.84
C ALA A 21 1.34 -2.05 -20.30
N ILE A 22 1.07 -0.89 -20.88
CA ILE A 22 1.43 -0.57 -22.26
C ILE A 22 2.95 -0.64 -22.45
N GLU A 23 3.71 -0.07 -21.54
CA GLU A 23 5.17 -0.07 -21.65
C GLU A 23 5.77 -1.47 -21.49
N LEU A 24 5.28 -2.28 -20.56
CA LEU A 24 5.68 -3.68 -20.42
C LEU A 24 5.41 -4.48 -21.70
N GLN A 25 4.28 -4.27 -22.35
CA GLN A 25 3.95 -4.92 -23.62
C GLN A 25 4.89 -4.53 -24.76
N ARG A 26 5.40 -3.29 -24.79
CA ARG A 26 6.43 -2.86 -25.75
C ARG A 26 7.71 -3.67 -25.63
N TYR A 27 8.01 -4.18 -24.44
CA TYR A 27 9.13 -5.09 -24.18
C TYR A 27 8.77 -6.57 -24.36
N GLY A 28 7.58 -6.89 -24.86
CA GLY A 28 7.13 -8.27 -25.07
C GLY A 28 6.76 -9.01 -23.80
N VAL A 29 6.43 -8.29 -22.73
CA VAL A 29 5.98 -8.87 -21.47
C VAL A 29 4.48 -9.11 -21.50
N GLU A 30 4.05 -10.31 -21.12
CA GLU A 30 2.65 -10.63 -20.92
C GLU A 30 2.15 -9.97 -19.62
N VAL A 31 1.09 -9.17 -19.70
CA VAL A 31 0.57 -8.40 -18.57
C VAL A 31 -0.77 -8.93 -18.09
N ILE A 32 -0.87 -9.14 -16.79
CA ILE A 32 -2.11 -9.51 -16.07
C ILE A 32 -2.47 -8.37 -15.13
N ALA A 33 -3.69 -7.87 -15.21
CA ALA A 33 -4.17 -6.72 -14.44
C ALA A 33 -5.14 -7.15 -13.35
N LEU A 34 -4.90 -6.73 -12.10
CA LEU A 34 -5.77 -6.98 -10.95
C LEU A 34 -6.34 -5.67 -10.40
N ASP A 35 -7.64 -5.64 -10.10
CA ASP A 35 -8.26 -4.53 -9.38
C ASP A 35 -9.53 -4.98 -8.66
N LYS A 36 -10.08 -4.12 -7.79
CA LYS A 36 -11.31 -4.38 -7.04
C LYS A 36 -12.60 -4.17 -7.84
N TYR A 37 -12.52 -3.65 -9.06
CA TYR A 37 -13.66 -3.37 -9.93
C TYR A 37 -13.36 -3.77 -11.38
N GLU A 38 -14.39 -4.08 -12.12
CA GLU A 38 -14.31 -4.47 -13.54
C GLU A 38 -13.94 -3.28 -14.43
N ASN A 39 -13.33 -3.59 -15.57
CA ASN A 39 -12.96 -2.60 -16.58
C ASN A 39 -12.06 -1.46 -16.08
N ALA A 40 -11.27 -1.72 -15.04
CA ALA A 40 -10.24 -0.78 -14.60
C ALA A 40 -9.30 -0.42 -15.78
N PRO A 41 -8.72 0.79 -15.82
CA PRO A 41 -7.97 1.28 -16.97
C PRO A 41 -6.93 0.32 -17.54
N ALA A 42 -6.11 -0.32 -16.70
CA ALA A 42 -5.10 -1.28 -17.16
C ALA A 42 -5.73 -2.59 -17.68
N MET A 43 -6.90 -3.00 -17.17
CA MET A 43 -7.59 -4.20 -17.65
C MET A 43 -8.00 -4.11 -19.12
N GLN A 44 -8.22 -2.88 -19.62
CA GLN A 44 -8.62 -2.64 -21.01
C GLN A 44 -7.50 -2.92 -22.02
N VAL A 45 -6.25 -2.97 -21.56
CA VAL A 45 -5.08 -3.19 -22.41
C VAL A 45 -4.30 -4.45 -22.03
N ALA A 46 -4.53 -5.02 -20.85
CA ALA A 46 -3.84 -6.22 -20.38
C ALA A 46 -4.27 -7.47 -21.18
N HIS A 47 -3.44 -8.49 -21.19
CA HIS A 47 -3.74 -9.77 -21.84
C HIS A 47 -4.80 -10.56 -21.08
N ARG A 48 -4.83 -10.43 -19.74
CA ARG A 48 -5.85 -11.02 -18.84
C ARG A 48 -6.09 -10.09 -17.66
N SER A 49 -7.23 -10.27 -17.02
CA SER A 49 -7.57 -9.52 -15.82
C SER A 49 -8.34 -10.36 -14.80
N TYR A 50 -8.26 -9.97 -13.53
CA TYR A 50 -9.02 -10.56 -12.44
C TYR A 50 -9.56 -9.45 -11.53
N VAL A 51 -10.80 -9.62 -11.08
CA VAL A 51 -11.45 -8.71 -10.13
C VAL A 51 -11.37 -9.32 -8.74
N LEU A 52 -10.71 -8.63 -7.83
CA LEU A 52 -10.59 -9.01 -6.43
C LEU A 52 -10.20 -7.80 -5.57
N SER A 53 -10.51 -7.86 -4.28
CA SER A 53 -9.96 -6.89 -3.34
C SER A 53 -8.45 -7.10 -3.20
N MET A 54 -7.63 -6.06 -3.41
CA MET A 54 -6.19 -6.14 -3.19
C MET A 54 -5.82 -6.39 -1.72
N LEU A 55 -6.76 -6.21 -0.78
CA LEU A 55 -6.60 -6.53 0.64
C LEU A 55 -6.90 -8.00 0.96
N ASP A 56 -7.45 -8.76 0.02
CA ASP A 56 -7.67 -10.21 0.14
C ASP A 56 -6.38 -10.96 -0.23
N GLY A 57 -5.56 -11.22 0.78
CA GLY A 57 -4.27 -11.86 0.60
C GLY A 57 -4.34 -13.31 0.13
N GLU A 58 -5.40 -14.05 0.53
CA GLU A 58 -5.60 -15.44 0.11
C GLU A 58 -5.93 -15.49 -1.39
N ARG A 59 -6.87 -14.68 -1.83
CA ARG A 59 -7.25 -14.60 -3.23
C ARG A 59 -6.14 -14.07 -4.12
N LEU A 60 -5.37 -13.10 -3.63
CA LEU A 60 -4.20 -12.56 -4.32
C LEU A 60 -3.15 -13.67 -4.53
N ARG A 61 -2.85 -14.46 -3.50
CA ARG A 61 -1.93 -15.59 -3.56
C ARG A 61 -2.40 -16.63 -4.58
N GLU A 62 -3.67 -17.06 -4.53
CA GLU A 62 -4.23 -18.04 -5.48
C GLU A 62 -4.00 -17.63 -6.93
N ILE A 63 -4.22 -16.36 -7.26
CA ILE A 63 -4.05 -15.86 -8.62
C ILE A 63 -2.57 -15.83 -9.00
N ILE A 64 -1.69 -15.38 -8.11
CA ILE A 64 -0.24 -15.35 -8.35
C ILE A 64 0.30 -16.77 -8.58
N GLU A 65 -0.09 -17.73 -7.75
CA GLU A 65 0.33 -19.14 -7.90
C GLU A 65 -0.21 -19.79 -9.18
N LYS A 66 -1.44 -19.45 -9.57
CA LYS A 66 -2.04 -19.90 -10.83
C LYS A 66 -1.31 -19.35 -12.05
N GLU A 67 -1.04 -18.05 -12.04
CA GLU A 67 -0.46 -17.33 -13.19
C GLU A 67 1.06 -17.49 -13.28
N LYS A 68 1.74 -17.72 -12.17
CA LYS A 68 3.20 -17.88 -12.07
C LYS A 68 3.95 -16.76 -12.78
N PRO A 69 3.75 -15.51 -12.38
CA PRO A 69 4.39 -14.37 -13.03
C PRO A 69 5.89 -14.33 -12.72
N ASP A 70 6.69 -13.80 -13.66
CA ASP A 70 8.09 -13.45 -13.42
C ASP A 70 8.22 -12.20 -12.54
N TYR A 71 7.23 -11.31 -12.60
CA TYR A 71 7.23 -10.04 -11.86
C TYR A 71 5.86 -9.78 -11.22
N ILE A 72 5.86 -9.41 -9.94
CA ILE A 72 4.69 -8.91 -9.21
C ILE A 72 4.91 -7.42 -8.97
N ILE A 73 4.00 -6.58 -9.46
CA ILE A 73 4.14 -5.12 -9.42
C ILE A 73 3.00 -4.55 -8.58
N PRO A 74 3.24 -4.21 -7.29
CA PRO A 74 2.28 -3.47 -6.48
C PRO A 74 2.15 -2.04 -7.02
N GLU A 75 0.95 -1.64 -7.42
CA GLU A 75 0.67 -0.30 -7.95
C GLU A 75 -0.20 0.51 -6.98
N VAL A 76 -1.12 -0.16 -6.25
CA VAL A 76 -1.98 0.50 -5.27
C VAL A 76 -1.41 0.40 -3.87
N GLU A 77 -1.68 1.42 -3.05
CA GLU A 77 -1.27 1.43 -1.63
C GLU A 77 -2.09 0.45 -0.79
N ALA A 78 -3.38 0.25 -1.10
CA ALA A 78 -4.28 -0.63 -0.35
C ALA A 78 -4.16 -2.09 -0.82
N ILE A 79 -3.06 -2.74 -0.49
CA ILE A 79 -2.72 -4.12 -0.86
C ILE A 79 -2.33 -4.97 0.35
N ALA A 80 -2.54 -6.28 0.27
CA ALA A 80 -2.13 -7.26 1.30
C ALA A 80 -0.60 -7.44 1.31
N THR A 81 0.13 -6.44 1.81
CA THR A 81 1.60 -6.45 1.85
C THR A 81 2.20 -7.63 2.62
N PRO A 82 1.60 -8.16 3.70
CA PRO A 82 2.10 -9.37 4.34
C PRO A 82 2.16 -10.57 3.38
N THR A 83 1.16 -10.74 2.52
CA THR A 83 1.14 -11.80 1.50
C THR A 83 2.26 -11.61 0.48
N LEU A 84 2.54 -10.37 0.07
CA LEU A 84 3.67 -10.09 -0.83
C LEU A 84 5.01 -10.41 -0.18
N VAL A 85 5.18 -10.13 1.12
CA VAL A 85 6.40 -10.48 1.87
C VAL A 85 6.61 -11.99 1.93
N GLU A 86 5.54 -12.77 2.10
CA GLU A 86 5.61 -14.23 2.09
C GLU A 86 5.98 -14.76 0.69
N LEU A 87 5.31 -14.28 -0.34
CA LEU A 87 5.60 -14.65 -1.73
C LEU A 87 7.04 -14.31 -2.14
N GLU A 88 7.56 -13.16 -1.72
CA GLU A 88 8.95 -12.78 -1.98
C GLU A 88 9.93 -13.74 -1.30
N LYS A 89 9.66 -14.20 -0.07
CA LYS A 89 10.46 -15.23 0.62
C LYS A 89 10.39 -16.59 -0.07
N GLU A 90 9.29 -16.90 -0.73
CA GLU A 90 9.10 -18.11 -1.54
C GLU A 90 9.78 -18.05 -2.91
N GLY A 91 10.38 -16.90 -3.25
CA GLY A 91 11.15 -16.71 -4.49
C GLY A 91 10.44 -15.96 -5.60
N TYR A 92 9.26 -15.45 -5.37
CA TYR A 92 8.60 -14.54 -6.32
C TYR A 92 9.31 -13.19 -6.35
N ASN A 93 9.40 -12.60 -7.54
CA ASN A 93 10.06 -11.31 -7.72
C ASN A 93 9.05 -10.15 -7.61
N VAL A 94 9.03 -9.50 -6.45
CA VAL A 94 8.16 -8.34 -6.18
C VAL A 94 8.93 -7.05 -6.46
N ILE A 95 8.39 -6.16 -7.28
CA ILE A 95 9.05 -4.92 -7.73
C ILE A 95 8.11 -3.72 -7.58
N PRO A 96 8.43 -2.74 -6.71
CA PRO A 96 9.54 -2.71 -5.75
C PRO A 96 9.42 -3.84 -4.72
N THR A 97 10.48 -4.15 -3.99
CA THR A 97 10.48 -5.25 -3.03
C THR A 97 9.28 -5.17 -2.08
N ALA A 98 8.77 -6.32 -1.63
CA ALA A 98 7.62 -6.36 -0.72
C ALA A 98 7.88 -5.55 0.56
N ASN A 99 9.13 -5.54 1.06
CA ASN A 99 9.52 -4.74 2.21
C ASN A 99 9.50 -3.23 1.90
N ALA A 100 9.96 -2.80 0.74
CA ALA A 100 9.86 -1.39 0.33
C ALA A 100 8.40 -0.95 0.21
N THR A 101 7.56 -1.79 -0.38
CA THR A 101 6.10 -1.57 -0.47
C THR A 101 5.48 -1.42 0.93
N LEU A 102 5.80 -2.33 1.85
CA LEU A 102 5.32 -2.28 3.23
C LEU A 102 5.73 -0.98 3.95
N LEU A 103 6.97 -0.55 3.79
CA LEU A 103 7.49 0.66 4.41
C LEU A 103 6.85 1.93 3.85
N THR A 104 6.69 2.03 2.54
CA THR A 104 6.11 3.22 1.90
C THR A 104 4.63 3.39 2.21
N MET A 105 3.91 2.31 2.45
CA MET A 105 2.50 2.33 2.83
C MET A 105 2.28 2.76 4.28
N ASN A 106 3.26 2.62 5.14
CA ASN A 106 3.19 2.98 6.55
C ASN A 106 3.93 4.30 6.80
N ARG A 107 3.20 5.41 6.95
CA ARG A 107 3.79 6.73 7.21
C ARG A 107 4.65 6.77 8.47
N LYS A 108 4.31 5.98 9.48
CA LYS A 108 5.13 5.88 10.70
C LYS A 108 6.44 5.17 10.37
N GLY A 109 6.37 4.02 9.72
CA GLY A 109 7.55 3.21 9.38
C GLY A 109 8.54 3.97 8.49
N ILE A 110 8.05 4.56 7.38
CA ILE A 110 8.95 5.31 6.47
C ILE A 110 9.53 6.56 7.13
N ARG A 111 8.76 7.25 8.01
CA ARG A 111 9.24 8.42 8.72
C ARG A 111 10.33 8.06 9.74
N GLN A 112 10.11 6.98 10.49
CA GLN A 112 11.10 6.49 11.45
C GLN A 112 12.36 5.98 10.75
N LEU A 113 12.22 5.23 9.65
CA LEU A 113 13.36 4.81 8.84
C LEU A 113 14.18 6.02 8.37
N ALA A 114 13.54 7.01 7.80
CA ALA A 114 14.23 8.19 7.28
C ALA A 114 14.91 9.00 8.39
N ALA A 115 14.18 9.36 9.44
CA ALA A 115 14.64 10.28 10.46
C ALA A 115 15.54 9.62 11.52
N GLU A 116 15.16 8.42 12.00
CA GLU A 116 15.78 7.78 13.16
C GLU A 116 16.87 6.78 12.76
N THR A 117 16.65 6.02 11.67
CA THR A 117 17.62 5.00 11.25
C THR A 117 18.65 5.55 10.27
N LEU A 118 18.21 6.32 9.26
CA LEU A 118 19.08 6.85 8.20
C LEU A 118 19.60 8.26 8.49
N GLY A 119 19.11 8.93 9.54
CA GLY A 119 19.52 10.28 9.90
C GLY A 119 19.21 11.36 8.85
N ILE A 120 18.24 11.08 7.95
CA ILE A 120 17.85 12.04 6.93
C ILE A 120 17.07 13.17 7.58
N LYS A 121 17.43 14.42 7.27
CA LYS A 121 16.73 15.59 7.77
C LYS A 121 15.28 15.59 7.31
N THR A 122 14.36 15.58 8.26
CA THR A 122 12.91 15.66 8.03
C THR A 122 12.31 16.83 8.79
N SER A 123 11.08 17.23 8.43
CA SER A 123 10.32 18.15 9.29
C SER A 123 10.04 17.51 10.66
N PRO A 124 9.94 18.30 11.74
CA PRO A 124 9.49 17.79 13.03
C PRO A 124 8.16 17.04 12.92
N TYR A 125 8.02 15.94 13.63
CA TYR A 125 6.81 15.13 13.59
C TYR A 125 6.50 14.49 14.95
N CYS A 126 5.24 14.18 15.16
CA CYS A 126 4.75 13.36 16.26
C CYS A 126 3.71 12.39 15.72
N PHE A 127 3.57 11.23 16.38
CA PHE A 127 2.48 10.30 16.14
C PHE A 127 1.53 10.34 17.33
N ALA A 128 0.24 10.17 17.06
CA ALA A 128 -0.81 10.16 18.06
C ALA A 128 -1.83 9.06 17.74
N ALA A 129 -2.13 8.22 18.70
CA ALA A 129 -3.16 7.17 18.62
C ALA A 129 -4.44 7.57 19.37
N THR A 130 -4.31 8.44 20.36
CA THR A 130 -5.43 8.97 21.15
C THR A 130 -5.58 10.48 20.95
N ARG A 131 -6.71 11.02 21.40
CA ARG A 131 -6.97 12.45 21.34
C ARG A 131 -5.99 13.22 22.23
N GLU A 132 -5.70 12.72 23.40
CA GLU A 132 -4.76 13.34 24.36
C GLU A 132 -3.36 13.41 23.77
N GLU A 133 -2.89 12.32 23.13
CA GLU A 133 -1.61 12.29 22.42
C GLU A 133 -1.56 13.29 21.27
N PHE A 134 -2.68 13.44 20.55
CA PHE A 134 -2.79 14.40 19.46
C PHE A 134 -2.70 15.84 19.95
N ASP A 135 -3.40 16.20 21.02
CA ASP A 135 -3.36 17.53 21.59
C ASP A 135 -1.97 17.88 22.09
N ALA A 136 -1.28 16.93 22.75
CA ALA A 136 0.09 17.07 23.17
C ALA A 136 1.05 17.22 21.96
N ALA A 137 0.80 16.49 20.88
CA ALA A 137 1.58 16.59 19.65
C ALA A 137 1.42 17.95 18.96
N VAL A 138 0.20 18.48 18.88
CA VAL A 138 -0.07 19.82 18.33
C VAL A 138 0.62 20.90 19.18
N ALA A 139 0.53 20.79 20.51
CA ALA A 139 1.20 21.72 21.41
C ALA A 139 2.75 21.70 21.25
N LYS A 140 3.32 20.51 21.05
CA LYS A 140 4.76 20.32 20.88
C LYS A 140 5.27 20.81 19.52
N ILE A 141 4.55 20.49 18.43
CA ILE A 141 4.93 20.86 17.05
C ILE A 141 4.67 22.34 16.81
N GLY A 142 3.58 22.86 17.37
CA GLY A 142 3.08 24.21 17.11
C GLY A 142 2.26 24.27 15.82
N THR A 143 1.69 25.47 15.58
CA THR A 143 0.94 25.79 14.37
C THR A 143 1.66 26.87 13.54
N PRO A 144 1.61 26.84 12.20
CA PRO A 144 0.86 25.89 11.38
C PRO A 144 1.49 24.49 11.31
N CYS A 145 0.67 23.45 11.35
CA CYS A 145 1.11 22.08 11.16
C CYS A 145 0.17 21.31 10.21
N VAL A 146 0.66 20.17 9.69
CA VAL A 146 -0.11 19.30 8.82
C VAL A 146 -0.48 18.02 9.58
N VAL A 147 -1.77 17.78 9.70
CA VAL A 147 -2.33 16.55 10.28
C VAL A 147 -2.61 15.55 9.16
N LYS A 148 -2.17 14.31 9.33
CA LYS A 148 -2.30 13.24 8.34
C LYS A 148 -2.69 11.93 9.01
N PRO A 149 -3.62 11.13 8.46
CA PRO A 149 -3.80 9.74 8.91
C PRO A 149 -2.50 8.95 8.72
N ILE A 150 -2.29 7.92 9.53
CA ILE A 150 -1.14 7.00 9.39
C ILE A 150 -1.16 6.33 8.01
N MET A 151 -2.35 5.94 7.56
CA MET A 151 -2.56 5.34 6.25
C MET A 151 -3.60 6.16 5.48
N SER A 152 -3.25 6.67 4.34
CA SER A 152 -4.18 7.27 3.38
C SER A 152 -3.55 7.37 2.00
N SER A 153 -4.37 7.33 0.96
CA SER A 153 -4.01 7.53 -0.43
C SER A 153 -4.43 8.93 -0.90
N SER A 154 -3.71 9.49 -1.86
CA SER A 154 -4.06 10.73 -2.57
C SER A 154 -4.40 11.92 -1.66
N GLY A 155 -3.84 11.99 -0.48
CA GLY A 155 -4.05 13.10 0.45
C GLY A 155 -5.37 13.06 1.22
N HIS A 156 -6.16 12.00 1.09
CA HIS A 156 -7.41 11.86 1.85
C HIS A 156 -7.15 11.92 3.37
N GLY A 157 -8.01 12.64 4.09
CA GLY A 157 -7.90 12.81 5.52
C GLY A 157 -6.77 13.73 5.99
N GLN A 158 -6.06 14.40 5.08
CA GLN A 158 -5.07 15.40 5.44
C GLN A 158 -5.71 16.78 5.64
N SER A 159 -5.21 17.52 6.60
CA SER A 159 -5.60 18.91 6.83
C SER A 159 -4.43 19.75 7.28
N VAL A 160 -4.51 21.05 7.01
CA VAL A 160 -3.56 22.05 7.54
C VAL A 160 -4.20 22.74 8.74
N CYS A 161 -3.61 22.54 9.89
CA CYS A 161 -4.00 23.21 11.12
C CYS A 161 -3.20 24.51 11.23
N LYS A 162 -3.83 25.64 10.89
CA LYS A 162 -3.16 26.96 10.85
C LYS A 162 -3.06 27.61 12.22
N THR A 163 -4.05 27.37 13.09
CA THR A 163 -4.17 27.90 14.44
C THR A 163 -4.60 26.79 15.41
N PRO A 164 -4.39 26.88 16.70
CA PRO A 164 -4.79 25.85 17.67
C PRO A 164 -6.27 25.47 17.58
N ASP A 165 -7.16 26.40 17.23
CA ASP A 165 -8.60 26.19 17.17
C ASP A 165 -9.04 25.19 16.09
N CYS A 166 -8.20 24.91 15.10
CA CYS A 166 -8.52 23.92 14.06
C CYS A 166 -8.13 22.48 14.45
N ALA A 167 -7.57 22.24 15.63
CA ALA A 167 -7.11 20.92 16.06
C ALA A 167 -8.28 19.91 16.09
N ASP A 168 -9.42 20.28 16.63
CA ASP A 168 -10.61 19.42 16.69
C ASP A 168 -11.08 18.96 15.32
N ASN A 169 -11.19 19.89 14.39
CA ASN A 169 -11.62 19.58 13.02
C ASN A 169 -10.57 18.73 12.30
N SER A 170 -9.28 19.03 12.48
CA SER A 170 -8.20 18.26 11.87
C SER A 170 -8.14 16.82 12.38
N TRP A 171 -8.35 16.60 13.67
CA TRP A 171 -8.47 15.27 14.26
C TRP A 171 -9.64 14.50 13.67
N LYS A 172 -10.84 15.12 13.63
CA LYS A 172 -12.04 14.52 13.05
C LYS A 172 -11.84 14.10 11.59
N ILE A 173 -11.32 14.99 10.75
CA ILE A 173 -11.00 14.71 9.34
C ILE A 173 -10.05 13.51 9.21
N ALA A 174 -9.01 13.45 10.04
CA ALA A 174 -8.05 12.35 9.99
C ALA A 174 -8.67 11.02 10.42
N GLN A 175 -9.58 11.00 11.40
CA GLN A 175 -10.26 9.78 11.86
C GLN A 175 -11.31 9.27 10.86
N GLU A 176 -12.10 10.17 10.28
CA GLU A 176 -13.15 9.81 9.29
C GLU A 176 -12.57 9.21 8.00
N ASN A 177 -11.36 9.60 7.65
CA ASN A 177 -10.69 9.19 6.41
C ASN A 177 -9.54 8.20 6.65
N ALA A 178 -9.40 7.64 7.83
CA ALA A 178 -8.44 6.57 8.09
C ALA A 178 -8.87 5.31 7.32
N VAL A 179 -8.19 5.03 6.22
CA VAL A 179 -8.55 3.96 5.25
C VAL A 179 -8.39 2.56 5.83
N LEU A 180 -7.71 2.40 6.95
CA LEU A 180 -7.50 1.08 7.56
C LEU A 180 -7.76 1.12 9.06
N ARG A 181 -8.73 0.31 9.48
CA ARG A 181 -8.78 -0.18 10.86
C ARG A 181 -7.49 -0.98 11.11
N PRO A 182 -6.93 -0.95 12.35
CA PRO A 182 -5.75 -1.73 12.64
C PRO A 182 -5.99 -3.20 12.27
N TRP A 183 -5.06 -3.79 11.54
CA TRP A 183 -5.01 -5.21 11.23
C TRP A 183 -5.21 -6.01 12.53
N LYS A 184 -6.32 -6.73 12.65
CA LYS A 184 -6.43 -7.80 13.63
C LYS A 184 -5.69 -8.98 13.03
N ALA A 185 -4.54 -9.32 13.60
CA ALA A 185 -3.85 -10.57 13.27
C ALA A 185 -4.87 -11.71 13.37
N SER A 186 -5.02 -12.49 12.30
CA SER A 186 -5.79 -13.73 12.36
C SER A 186 -5.20 -14.60 13.48
N PRO A 187 -6.02 -15.18 14.37
CA PRO A 187 -5.50 -16.06 15.39
C PRO A 187 -4.78 -17.22 14.70
N ALA A 188 -3.52 -17.42 15.08
CA ALA A 188 -2.75 -18.57 14.62
C ALA A 188 -3.58 -19.85 14.78
N LYS A 189 -3.76 -20.59 13.70
CA LYS A 189 -4.35 -21.93 13.76
C LYS A 189 -3.52 -22.74 14.76
N LYS A 190 -4.09 -23.07 15.91
CA LYS A 190 -3.51 -24.05 16.82
C LYS A 190 -3.35 -25.34 16.03
N SER A 191 -2.13 -25.78 15.84
CA SER A 191 -1.83 -27.12 15.35
C SER A 191 -2.45 -28.10 16.34
N GLY A 192 -3.56 -28.71 15.96
CA GLY A 192 -4.13 -29.82 16.69
C GLY A 192 -3.22 -31.02 16.55
N THR A 193 -2.57 -31.38 17.64
CA THR A 193 -1.98 -32.67 17.86
C THR A 193 -3.11 -33.67 18.10
N THR A 194 -3.24 -34.64 17.27
CA THR A 194 -3.67 -36.00 17.58
C THR A 194 -3.00 -36.96 16.63
#